data_ac72360b1c74b8cac0c6695c5300bf44
#
_entry.id   ac72360b1c74b8cac0c6695c5300bf44
#
_cell.length_a   1.000
_cell.length_b   1.000
_cell.length_c   1.000
_cell.angle_alpha   90.00
_cell.angle_beta   90.00
_cell.angle_gamma   90.00
#
_symmetry.space_group_name_H-M   'P 1'
#
loop_
_entity.id
_entity.type
_entity.pdbx_description
1 polymer ?
#
loop_
_entity_poly.entity_id
_entity_poly.type
_entity_poly.pdbx_seq_one_letter_code
_entity_poly.pdbx_strand_id
1 'polypeptide(L)'
;MICFFGDPKQHLYVVQKELPISEEDQKKLEWLFGGYPLLRKSFVQAALIGPRISMITPWSTNAVEICHNMGIKDIIRIEQFWAEEN
;
A
#
# COMPACT_ATOMS: atom_id res chain seq x y z
N MET A 1 -6.56 5.24 8.56
CA MET A 1 -5.45 5.98 7.93
C MET A 1 -5.03 5.31 6.64
N ILE A 2 -4.74 6.06 5.60
CA ILE A 2 -4.30 5.54 4.31
C ILE A 2 -2.90 6.06 4.00
N CYS A 3 -2.01 5.14 3.64
CA CYS A 3 -0.64 5.45 3.25
C CYS A 3 -0.40 5.01 1.81
N PHE A 4 0.44 5.75 1.09
CA PHE A 4 0.79 5.45 -0.29
C PHE A 4 2.29 5.17 -0.38
N PHE A 5 2.64 4.09 -1.10
CA PHE A 5 4.04 3.74 -1.37
C PHE A 5 4.23 3.58 -2.87
N GLY A 6 5.35 4.06 -3.38
CA GLY A 6 5.72 3.87 -4.76
C GLY A 6 5.70 5.13 -5.59
N ASP A 7 5.34 5.00 -6.88
CA ASP A 7 5.32 6.10 -7.83
C ASP A 7 3.94 6.21 -8.47
N PRO A 8 3.20 7.32 -8.24
CA PRO A 8 1.88 7.51 -8.83
C PRO A 8 1.88 7.52 -10.36
N LYS A 9 3.04 7.68 -10.99
CA LYS A 9 3.19 7.67 -12.45
C LYS A 9 3.49 6.28 -13.00
N GLN A 10 3.71 5.29 -12.15
CA GLN A 10 4.05 3.93 -12.54
C GLN A 10 3.25 2.91 -11.75
N HIS A 11 3.66 2.61 -10.53
CA HIS A 11 3.08 1.57 -9.69
C HIS A 11 2.97 2.08 -8.26
N LEU A 12 1.77 1.97 -7.69
CA LEU A 12 1.45 2.50 -6.39
C LEU A 12 0.85 1.41 -5.49
N TYR A 13 1.33 1.35 -4.26
CA TYR A 13 0.74 0.51 -3.22
C TYR A 13 -0.04 1.40 -2.26
N VAL A 14 -1.29 1.02 -1.97
CA VAL A 14 -2.16 1.73 -1.05
C VAL A 14 -2.39 0.86 0.18
N VAL A 15 -2.04 1.39 1.35
CA VAL A 15 -2.12 0.68 2.62
C VAL A 15 -3.15 1.36 3.50
N GLN A 16 -4.15 0.59 3.93
CA GLN A 16 -5.14 1.04 4.90
C GLN A 16 -4.77 0.48 6.28
N LYS A 17 -4.57 1.38 7.25
CA LYS A 17 -4.17 1.06 8.62
C LYS A 17 -5.11 1.72 9.61
N GLU A 18 -5.17 1.19 10.83
CA GLU A 18 -5.91 1.83 11.92
C GLU A 18 -5.12 2.96 12.57
N LEU A 19 -3.82 2.77 12.75
CA LEU A 19 -2.93 3.70 13.46
C LEU A 19 -1.95 4.38 12.49
N PRO A 20 -1.41 5.57 12.86
CA PRO A 20 -0.36 6.20 12.06
C PRO A 20 0.85 5.27 11.91
N ILE A 21 1.53 5.39 10.77
CA ILE A 21 2.69 4.55 10.47
C ILE A 21 3.90 4.99 11.30
N SER A 22 4.58 4.03 11.94
CA SER A 22 5.83 4.25 12.62
C SER A 22 7.00 4.13 11.65
N GLU A 23 8.19 4.62 12.04
CA GLU A 23 9.40 4.45 11.22
C GLU A 23 9.73 2.98 10.98
N GLU A 24 9.57 2.16 12.00
CA GLU A 24 9.83 0.73 11.90
C GLU A 24 8.87 0.07 10.89
N ASP A 25 7.59 0.37 10.98
CA ASP A 25 6.59 -0.15 10.06
C ASP A 25 6.82 0.36 8.64
N GLN A 26 7.22 1.63 8.49
CA GLN A 26 7.55 2.21 7.20
C GLN A 26 8.67 1.43 6.52
N LYS A 27 9.74 1.13 7.25
CA LYS A 27 10.88 0.38 6.71
C LYS A 27 10.48 -1.03 6.29
N LYS A 28 9.65 -1.69 7.09
CA LYS A 28 9.15 -3.04 6.78
C LYS A 28 8.30 -3.03 5.52
N LEU A 29 7.42 -2.06 5.37
CA LEU A 29 6.56 -1.94 4.19
C LEU A 29 7.36 -1.57 2.95
N GLU A 30 8.34 -0.67 3.07
CA GLU A 30 9.21 -0.34 1.95
C GLU A 30 9.99 -1.55 1.46
N TRP A 31 10.47 -2.38 2.39
CA TRP A 31 11.12 -3.64 2.04
C TRP A 31 10.16 -4.60 1.33
N LEU A 32 8.94 -4.76 1.86
CA LEU A 32 7.93 -5.63 1.27
C LEU A 32 7.57 -5.22 -0.15
N PHE A 33 7.55 -3.91 -0.42
CA PHE A 33 7.21 -3.37 -1.73
C PHE A 33 8.42 -3.20 -2.66
N GLY A 34 9.53 -3.90 -2.37
CA GLY A 34 10.69 -3.89 -3.24
C GLY A 34 11.47 -2.59 -3.27
N GLY A 35 11.40 -1.80 -2.20
CA GLY A 35 12.13 -0.55 -2.09
C GLY A 35 11.34 0.69 -2.50
N TYR A 36 10.07 0.55 -2.86
CA TYR A 36 9.22 1.71 -3.14
C TYR A 36 9.02 2.54 -1.87
N PRO A 37 9.32 3.86 -1.92
CA PRO A 37 9.29 4.70 -0.73
C PRO A 37 7.88 5.12 -0.34
N LEU A 38 7.73 5.47 0.94
CA LEU A 38 6.50 6.09 1.43
C LEU A 38 6.35 7.48 0.82
N LEU A 39 5.19 7.75 0.24
CA LEU A 39 4.83 9.07 -0.25
C LEU A 39 4.20 9.86 0.90
N ARG A 40 4.76 11.03 1.20
CA ARG A 40 4.27 11.88 2.27
C ARG A 40 3.15 12.78 1.76
N LYS A 41 2.06 12.14 1.31
CA LYS A 41 0.87 12.81 0.76
C LYS A 41 -0.37 12.19 1.38
N SER A 42 -1.39 12.99 1.60
CA SER A 42 -2.67 12.51 2.13
C SER A 42 -3.57 11.94 1.03
N PHE A 43 -3.28 12.26 -0.22
CA PHE A 43 -4.00 11.72 -1.38
C PHE A 43 -3.11 11.78 -2.61
N VAL A 44 -3.50 11.00 -3.63
CA VAL A 44 -2.78 10.94 -4.90
C VAL A 44 -3.73 11.34 -6.03
N GLN A 45 -3.30 12.30 -6.84
CA GLN A 45 -4.02 12.71 -8.04
C GLN A 45 -3.36 12.04 -9.24
N ALA A 46 -3.91 10.92 -9.65
CA ALA A 46 -3.40 10.18 -10.81
C ALA A 46 -4.51 9.28 -11.35
N ALA A 47 -4.48 9.03 -12.66
CA ALA A 47 -5.34 8.01 -13.25
C ALA A 47 -4.70 6.64 -12.97
N LEU A 48 -5.37 5.83 -12.16
CA LEU A 48 -4.85 4.55 -11.70
C LEU A 48 -5.79 3.41 -12.11
N ILE A 49 -5.20 2.28 -12.45
CA ILE A 49 -5.91 1.04 -12.73
C ILE A 49 -5.63 0.07 -11.59
N GLY A 50 -6.67 -0.46 -10.98
CA GLY A 50 -6.53 -1.40 -9.89
C GLY A 50 -7.86 -2.05 -9.52
N PRO A 51 -7.88 -2.84 -8.45
CA PRO A 51 -9.09 -3.52 -8.02
C PRO A 51 -10.15 -2.53 -7.55
N ARG A 52 -11.40 -2.93 -7.65
CA ARG A 52 -12.52 -2.15 -7.12
C ARG A 52 -12.44 -2.10 -5.59
N ILE A 53 -12.92 -1.01 -5.03
CA ILE A 53 -12.93 -0.80 -3.58
C ILE A 53 -13.65 -1.92 -2.82
N SER A 54 -14.68 -2.51 -3.44
CA SER A 54 -15.46 -3.60 -2.85
C SER A 54 -14.82 -4.99 -3.03
N MET A 55 -13.73 -5.08 -3.78
CA MET A 55 -13.04 -6.35 -4.03
C MET A 55 -11.74 -6.43 -3.25
N ILE A 56 -11.56 -7.54 -2.52
CA ILE A 56 -10.28 -7.87 -1.90
C ILE A 56 -9.65 -8.96 -2.74
N THR A 57 -8.48 -8.65 -3.31
CA THR A 57 -7.77 -9.60 -4.17
C THR A 57 -7.03 -10.65 -3.34
N PRO A 58 -6.75 -11.85 -3.89
CA PRO A 58 -5.89 -12.82 -3.19
C PRO A 58 -4.51 -12.26 -2.86
N TRP A 59 -3.98 -11.40 -3.73
CA TRP A 59 -2.71 -10.73 -3.47
C TRP A 59 -2.79 -9.86 -2.20
N SER A 60 -3.88 -9.09 -2.03
CA SER A 60 -4.07 -8.26 -0.86
C SER A 60 -4.14 -9.09 0.42
N THR A 61 -4.88 -10.19 0.39
CA THR A 61 -5.00 -11.10 1.54
C THR A 61 -3.63 -11.62 1.97
N ASN A 62 -2.81 -12.06 1.02
CA ASN A 62 -1.47 -12.55 1.30
C ASN A 62 -0.55 -11.45 1.83
N ALA A 63 -0.62 -10.25 1.25
CA ALA A 63 0.20 -9.12 1.68
C ALA A 63 -0.13 -8.72 3.13
N VAL A 64 -1.41 -8.65 3.47
CA VAL A 64 -1.84 -8.35 4.83
C VAL A 64 -1.35 -9.39 5.82
N GLU A 65 -1.43 -10.68 5.46
CA GLU A 65 -0.96 -11.77 6.31
C GLU A 65 0.56 -11.67 6.54
N ILE A 66 1.33 -11.38 5.50
CA ILE A 66 2.77 -11.17 5.62
C ILE A 66 3.07 -10.02 6.58
N CYS A 67 2.34 -8.91 6.48
CA CYS A 67 2.50 -7.78 7.39
C CYS A 67 2.22 -8.16 8.83
N HIS A 68 1.15 -8.93 9.09
CA HIS A 68 0.83 -9.41 10.43
C HIS A 68 1.97 -10.26 10.99
N ASN A 69 2.57 -11.12 10.17
CA ASN A 69 3.69 -11.96 10.57
C ASN A 69 4.96 -11.14 10.83
N MET A 70 5.09 -9.97 10.21
CA MET A 70 6.19 -9.03 10.44
C MET A 70 5.97 -8.13 11.66
N GLY A 71 4.85 -8.30 12.37
CA GLY A 71 4.51 -7.51 13.55
C GLY A 71 3.69 -6.26 13.29
N ILE A 72 3.25 -6.04 12.05
CA ILE A 72 2.37 -4.91 11.71
C ILE A 72 0.93 -5.43 11.73
N LYS A 73 0.28 -5.34 12.87
CA LYS A 73 -1.02 -6.00 13.10
C LYS A 73 -2.24 -5.13 12.83
N ASP A 74 -2.06 -3.84 12.61
CA ASP A 74 -3.15 -2.90 12.37
C ASP A 74 -3.43 -2.64 10.89
N ILE A 75 -2.82 -3.39 10.00
CA ILE A 75 -3.09 -3.35 8.57
C ILE A 75 -4.47 -3.95 8.30
N ILE A 76 -5.33 -3.18 7.63
CA ILE A 76 -6.67 -3.61 7.24
C ILE A 76 -6.68 -4.14 5.82
N ARG A 77 -6.03 -3.40 4.91
CA ARG A 77 -6.01 -3.73 3.49
C ARG A 77 -4.77 -3.16 2.82
N ILE A 78 -4.22 -3.91 1.87
CA ILE A 78 -3.16 -3.43 0.98
C ILE A 78 -3.59 -3.76 -0.44
N GLU A 79 -3.55 -2.79 -1.33
CA GLU A 79 -3.85 -2.99 -2.74
C GLU A 79 -2.81 -2.33 -3.61
N GLN A 80 -2.62 -2.85 -4.81
CA GLN A 80 -1.69 -2.29 -5.78
C GLN A 80 -2.44 -1.70 -6.97
N PHE A 81 -1.92 -0.58 -7.45
CA PHE A 81 -2.49 0.14 -8.57
C PHE A 81 -1.39 0.49 -9.56
N TRP A 82 -1.75 0.57 -10.82
CA TRP A 82 -0.84 0.95 -11.90
C TRP A 82 -1.32 2.23 -12.54
N ALA A 83 -0.36 3.08 -12.96
CA ALA A 83 -0.72 4.29 -13.68
C ALA A 83 -1.37 3.93 -15.02
N GLU A 84 -2.44 4.65 -15.36
CA GLU A 84 -3.09 4.49 -16.66
C GLU A 84 -2.20 5.11 -17.74
N GLU A 85 -1.89 4.34 -18.77
CA GLU A 85 -1.13 4.84 -19.93
C GLU A 85 -2.08 5.45 -20.94
N ASN A 86 -1.74 6.66 -21.40
CA ASN A 86 -2.46 7.35 -22.46
C ASN A 86 -1.75 7.17 -23.79
#